data_a1ef9218493c0efa83875c4070bbea29
#
_entry.id   a1ef9218493c0efa83875c4070bbea29
#
_cell.length_a   1.000
_cell.length_b   1.000
_cell.length_c   1.000
_cell.angle_alpha   90.00
_cell.angle_beta   90.00
_cell.angle_gamma   90.00
#
_symmetry.space_group_name_H-M   'P 1'
#
loop_
_entity.id
_entity.type
_entity.pdbx_description
1 polymer ?
#
loop_
_entity_poly.entity_id
_entity_poly.type
_entity_poly.pdbx_seq_one_letter_code
_entity_poly.pdbx_strand_id
1 'polypeptide(L)'
;MTWKEAIRTVLLEEGGPLHYTDITTRIFESGYRDKNECGATPEQTVCAQLATKKEFFRQLGNGVYELVDPTVEVATHPESKSEKKQVKEEAEQIERNNIIKNFGMFWSRADVDWKSMNMYGAQRIDSQTVNFKEQCGIYLLHDAREVIYVGQAVKQPISKRLADHCKDRLSGRWDRFSWFGFYGVNDDGKLIQDDFHNINFTIENLADALEAILIEGLEPRQNRQTGKNFGFEFIQAPDREMEKDKLKAKLFKELLK
;
A
#
# COMPACT_ATOMS: atom_id res chain seq x y z
N MET A 1 -27.44 -23.34 -19.42
CA MET A 1 -26.01 -23.59 -19.10
C MET A 1 -25.71 -23.05 -17.70
N THR A 2 -24.93 -23.72 -16.85
CA THR A 2 -24.53 -23.19 -15.55
C THR A 2 -23.48 -22.09 -15.71
N TRP A 3 -23.31 -21.25 -14.71
CA TRP A 3 -22.27 -20.20 -14.73
C TRP A 3 -20.87 -20.79 -14.94
N LYS A 4 -20.56 -21.90 -14.24
CA LYS A 4 -19.28 -22.60 -14.39
C LYS A 4 -19.02 -23.08 -15.83
N GLU A 5 -20.00 -23.67 -16.46
CA GLU A 5 -19.88 -24.13 -17.83
C GLU A 5 -19.72 -22.97 -18.81
N ALA A 6 -20.51 -21.92 -18.66
CA ALA A 6 -20.40 -20.70 -19.48
C ALA A 6 -19.01 -20.06 -19.41
N ILE A 7 -18.49 -19.87 -18.18
CA ILE A 7 -17.15 -19.33 -17.94
C ILE A 7 -16.08 -20.23 -18.62
N ARG A 8 -16.18 -21.53 -18.41
CA ARG A 8 -15.25 -22.50 -19.00
C ARG A 8 -15.24 -22.44 -20.51
N THR A 9 -16.43 -22.38 -21.13
CA THR A 9 -16.57 -22.35 -22.60
C THR A 9 -15.94 -21.08 -23.16
N VAL A 10 -16.20 -19.90 -22.56
CA VAL A 10 -15.62 -18.65 -23.02
C VAL A 10 -14.10 -18.69 -22.92
N LEU A 11 -13.52 -19.15 -21.79
CA LEU A 11 -12.08 -19.25 -21.65
C LEU A 11 -11.42 -20.25 -22.59
N LEU A 12 -12.12 -21.33 -22.97
CA LEU A 12 -11.66 -22.29 -23.98
C LEU A 12 -11.67 -21.70 -25.39
N GLU A 13 -12.71 -20.96 -25.74
CA GLU A 13 -12.86 -20.35 -27.07
C GLU A 13 -11.81 -19.25 -27.31
N GLU A 14 -11.49 -18.48 -26.28
CA GLU A 14 -10.48 -17.41 -26.35
C GLU A 14 -9.04 -17.94 -26.30
N GLY A 15 -8.85 -19.11 -25.70
CA GLY A 15 -7.53 -19.75 -25.62
C GLY A 15 -6.52 -19.02 -24.74
N GLY A 16 -6.97 -18.10 -23.88
CA GLY A 16 -6.09 -17.29 -23.03
C GLY A 16 -6.80 -16.70 -21.80
N PRO A 17 -6.04 -16.01 -20.94
CA PRO A 17 -6.59 -15.39 -19.76
C PRO A 17 -7.46 -14.16 -20.10
N LEU A 18 -8.57 -14.00 -19.36
CA LEU A 18 -9.49 -12.87 -19.51
C LEU A 18 -9.84 -12.25 -18.16
N HIS A 19 -10.15 -10.95 -18.19
CA HIS A 19 -10.73 -10.27 -17.03
C HIS A 19 -12.18 -10.72 -16.81
N TYR A 20 -12.62 -10.85 -15.54
CA TYR A 20 -13.96 -11.36 -15.21
C TYR A 20 -15.11 -10.55 -15.85
N THR A 21 -14.93 -9.26 -16.09
CA THR A 21 -15.90 -8.42 -16.80
C THR A 21 -16.02 -8.81 -18.26
N ASP A 22 -14.89 -9.09 -18.91
CA ASP A 22 -14.86 -9.50 -20.33
C ASP A 22 -15.45 -10.90 -20.48
N ILE A 23 -15.16 -11.81 -19.55
CA ILE A 23 -15.80 -13.12 -19.49
C ILE A 23 -17.32 -12.96 -19.38
N THR A 24 -17.80 -12.06 -18.51
CA THR A 24 -19.24 -11.83 -18.34
C THR A 24 -19.88 -11.28 -19.60
N THR A 25 -19.26 -10.31 -20.25
CA THR A 25 -19.73 -9.71 -21.51
C THR A 25 -19.86 -10.77 -22.59
N ARG A 26 -18.83 -11.60 -22.80
CA ARG A 26 -18.82 -12.66 -23.82
C ARG A 26 -19.83 -13.76 -23.54
N ILE A 27 -20.10 -14.11 -22.27
CA ILE A 27 -21.15 -15.07 -21.91
C ILE A 27 -22.52 -14.63 -22.45
N PHE A 28 -22.81 -13.33 -22.37
CA PHE A 28 -24.07 -12.78 -22.88
C PHE A 28 -24.07 -12.59 -24.37
N GLU A 29 -22.98 -12.14 -24.98
CA GLU A 29 -22.83 -11.98 -26.42
C GLU A 29 -22.95 -13.31 -27.15
N SER A 30 -22.36 -14.36 -26.59
CA SER A 30 -22.46 -15.74 -27.15
C SER A 30 -23.78 -16.45 -26.83
N GLY A 31 -24.67 -15.81 -26.07
CA GLY A 31 -25.98 -16.38 -25.73
C GLY A 31 -25.91 -17.60 -24.78
N TYR A 32 -24.80 -17.78 -24.07
CA TYR A 32 -24.65 -18.90 -23.11
C TYR A 32 -25.54 -18.74 -21.88
N ARG A 33 -25.93 -17.50 -21.57
CA ARG A 33 -26.95 -17.17 -20.57
C ARG A 33 -27.77 -15.96 -21.00
N ASP A 34 -29.05 -15.95 -20.56
CA ASP A 34 -29.91 -14.79 -20.76
C ASP A 34 -29.68 -13.76 -19.64
N LYS A 35 -29.46 -12.50 -20.04
CA LYS A 35 -29.25 -11.39 -19.14
C LYS A 35 -30.48 -11.13 -18.24
N ASN A 36 -31.68 -11.44 -18.72
CA ASN A 36 -32.94 -11.28 -18.00
C ASN A 36 -33.14 -12.32 -16.88
N GLU A 37 -32.49 -13.48 -17.01
CA GLU A 37 -32.53 -14.56 -16.01
C GLU A 37 -31.40 -14.44 -14.95
N CYS A 38 -30.51 -13.47 -15.13
CA CYS A 38 -29.40 -13.22 -14.23
C CYS A 38 -29.74 -12.07 -13.28
N GLY A 39 -29.39 -12.22 -12.00
CA GLY A 39 -29.66 -11.17 -10.99
C GLY A 39 -28.99 -9.82 -11.34
N ALA A 40 -29.20 -8.81 -10.52
CA ALA A 40 -28.78 -7.42 -10.78
C ALA A 40 -27.26 -7.21 -10.95
N THR A 41 -26.42 -8.17 -10.57
CA THR A 41 -24.96 -8.07 -10.61
C THR A 41 -24.30 -9.35 -11.16
N PRO A 42 -24.46 -9.66 -12.46
CA PRO A 42 -23.92 -10.88 -13.06
C PRO A 42 -22.38 -10.94 -13.00
N GLU A 43 -21.70 -9.81 -13.09
CA GLU A 43 -20.24 -9.71 -12.97
C GLU A 43 -19.72 -10.18 -11.62
N GLN A 44 -20.42 -9.82 -10.53
CA GLN A 44 -20.08 -10.30 -9.19
C GLN A 44 -20.30 -11.82 -9.06
N THR A 45 -21.33 -12.34 -9.73
CA THR A 45 -21.60 -13.80 -9.74
C THR A 45 -20.48 -14.54 -10.47
N VAL A 46 -20.04 -14.05 -11.63
CA VAL A 46 -18.91 -14.62 -12.39
C VAL A 46 -17.63 -14.55 -11.55
N CYS A 47 -17.33 -13.40 -10.93
CA CYS A 47 -16.17 -13.24 -10.07
C CYS A 47 -16.21 -14.22 -8.88
N ALA A 48 -17.37 -14.41 -8.22
CA ALA A 48 -17.53 -15.35 -7.11
C ALA A 48 -17.33 -16.81 -7.56
N GLN A 49 -17.82 -17.20 -8.75
CA GLN A 49 -17.60 -18.53 -9.32
C GLN A 49 -16.13 -18.78 -9.62
N LEU A 50 -15.44 -17.82 -10.21
CA LEU A 50 -14.01 -17.88 -10.51
C LEU A 50 -13.17 -18.01 -9.23
N ALA A 51 -13.46 -17.21 -8.21
CA ALA A 51 -12.76 -17.23 -6.93
C ALA A 51 -12.99 -18.52 -6.11
N THR A 52 -14.20 -19.11 -6.21
CA THR A 52 -14.57 -20.29 -5.42
C THR A 52 -14.10 -21.60 -6.08
N LYS A 53 -14.04 -21.67 -7.40
CA LYS A 53 -13.72 -22.88 -8.19
C LYS A 53 -12.24 -22.91 -8.62
N LYS A 54 -11.32 -22.76 -7.67
CA LYS A 54 -9.86 -22.74 -7.89
C LYS A 54 -9.30 -24.02 -8.57
N GLU A 55 -10.01 -25.11 -8.53
CA GLU A 55 -9.70 -26.37 -9.22
C GLU A 55 -9.82 -26.27 -10.75
N PHE A 56 -10.61 -25.29 -11.26
CA PHE A 56 -10.85 -25.10 -12.69
C PHE A 56 -10.31 -23.76 -13.20
N PHE A 57 -10.15 -22.78 -12.34
CA PHE A 57 -9.78 -21.42 -12.71
C PHE A 57 -8.63 -20.91 -11.85
N ARG A 58 -7.57 -20.40 -12.49
CA ARG A 58 -6.44 -19.78 -11.82
C ARG A 58 -6.52 -18.25 -11.96
N GLN A 59 -6.38 -17.54 -10.87
CA GLN A 59 -6.30 -16.09 -10.87
C GLN A 59 -4.84 -15.66 -11.13
N LEU A 60 -4.65 -14.80 -12.12
CA LEU A 60 -3.34 -14.25 -12.50
C LEU A 60 -3.07 -12.86 -11.91
N GLY A 61 -4.07 -12.27 -11.23
CA GLY A 61 -4.01 -10.93 -10.63
C GLY A 61 -5.06 -9.99 -11.25
N ASN A 62 -5.34 -8.87 -10.59
CA ASN A 62 -6.23 -7.78 -11.04
C ASN A 62 -7.55 -8.23 -11.68
N GLY A 63 -8.17 -9.32 -11.21
CA GLY A 63 -9.43 -9.81 -11.76
C GLY A 63 -9.32 -10.62 -13.06
N VAL A 64 -8.12 -10.98 -13.49
CA VAL A 64 -7.83 -11.80 -14.66
C VAL A 64 -7.74 -13.27 -14.25
N TYR A 65 -8.40 -14.15 -15.03
CA TYR A 65 -8.47 -15.59 -14.77
C TYR A 65 -8.20 -16.39 -16.03
N GLU A 66 -7.63 -17.58 -15.84
CA GLU A 66 -7.42 -18.57 -16.89
C GLU A 66 -8.01 -19.94 -16.50
N LEU A 67 -8.21 -20.79 -17.48
CA LEU A 67 -8.68 -22.16 -17.28
C LEU A 67 -7.50 -23.05 -16.85
N VAL A 68 -7.70 -23.83 -15.79
CA VAL A 68 -6.79 -24.93 -15.42
C VAL A 68 -7.34 -26.22 -16.04
N ASP A 69 -6.64 -26.78 -17.03
CA ASP A 69 -7.05 -28.03 -17.68
C ASP A 69 -6.57 -29.21 -16.84
N PRO A 70 -7.47 -30.01 -16.21
CA PRO A 70 -7.08 -31.16 -15.39
C PRO A 70 -6.56 -32.36 -16.18
N THR A 71 -6.55 -32.30 -17.53
CA THR A 71 -6.12 -33.41 -18.41
C THR A 71 -4.71 -33.23 -18.99
N VAL A 72 -4.05 -32.10 -18.71
CA VAL A 72 -2.64 -31.94 -18.99
C VAL A 72 -1.90 -32.26 -17.69
N GLU A 73 -1.37 -33.49 -17.59
CA GLU A 73 -0.26 -33.75 -16.68
C GLU A 73 0.70 -32.58 -16.81
N VAL A 74 1.05 -32.03 -15.64
CA VAL A 74 1.98 -30.91 -15.50
C VAL A 74 3.25 -31.23 -16.29
N ALA A 75 3.22 -31.00 -17.61
CA ALA A 75 4.39 -30.53 -18.26
C ALA A 75 4.59 -29.16 -17.64
N THR A 76 5.42 -29.14 -16.61
CA THR A 76 6.07 -27.93 -16.16
C THR A 76 6.66 -27.28 -17.41
N HIS A 77 5.84 -26.43 -18.07
CA HIS A 77 6.43 -25.37 -18.84
C HIS A 77 7.29 -24.62 -17.83
N PRO A 78 8.60 -24.60 -18.01
CA PRO A 78 9.39 -23.67 -17.25
C PRO A 78 8.77 -22.32 -17.63
N GLU A 79 7.96 -21.74 -16.71
CA GLU A 79 7.73 -20.31 -16.72
C GLU A 79 9.09 -19.74 -17.02
N SER A 80 9.23 -19.15 -18.18
CA SER A 80 10.55 -18.76 -18.62
C SER A 80 11.05 -17.82 -17.52
N LYS A 81 12.25 -18.07 -17.00
CA LYS A 81 12.87 -17.19 -16.02
C LYS A 81 12.86 -15.74 -16.50
N SER A 82 12.61 -15.53 -17.81
CA SER A 82 12.41 -14.24 -18.45
C SER A 82 11.08 -13.57 -18.14
N GLU A 83 9.94 -14.31 -18.09
CA GLU A 83 8.62 -13.69 -17.81
C GLU A 83 8.48 -13.33 -16.32
N LYS A 84 8.89 -14.21 -15.41
CA LYS A 84 8.98 -13.87 -13.98
C LYS A 84 9.95 -12.71 -13.73
N LYS A 85 11.02 -12.65 -14.52
CA LYS A 85 11.98 -11.56 -14.44
C LYS A 85 11.40 -10.26 -14.99
N GLN A 86 10.65 -10.30 -16.10
CA GLN A 86 9.99 -9.13 -16.68
C GLN A 86 8.90 -8.58 -15.77
N VAL A 87 8.00 -9.42 -15.25
CA VAL A 87 6.96 -8.99 -14.31
C VAL A 87 7.56 -8.43 -13.02
N LYS A 88 8.65 -9.02 -12.54
CA LYS A 88 9.37 -8.50 -11.37
C LYS A 88 10.09 -7.20 -11.69
N GLU A 89 10.73 -7.08 -12.85
CA GLU A 89 11.39 -5.86 -13.32
C GLU A 89 10.37 -4.73 -13.56
N GLU A 90 9.18 -5.02 -14.10
CA GLU A 90 8.09 -4.05 -14.28
C GLU A 90 7.54 -3.59 -12.91
N ALA A 91 7.31 -4.51 -11.97
CA ALA A 91 6.87 -4.17 -10.62
C ALA A 91 7.93 -3.33 -9.87
N GLU A 92 9.21 -3.72 -9.96
CA GLU A 92 10.32 -2.95 -9.39
C GLU A 92 10.47 -1.57 -10.08
N GLN A 93 10.14 -1.47 -11.37
CA GLN A 93 10.21 -0.22 -12.11
C GLN A 93 9.04 0.70 -11.76
N ILE A 94 7.84 0.16 -11.49
CA ILE A 94 6.69 0.90 -10.96
C ILE A 94 7.03 1.44 -9.57
N GLU A 95 7.59 0.61 -8.69
CA GLU A 95 8.03 1.05 -7.35
C GLU A 95 9.13 2.13 -7.41
N ARG A 96 10.07 2.03 -8.37
CA ARG A 96 11.11 3.05 -8.57
C ARG A 96 10.54 4.38 -9.05
N ASN A 97 9.44 4.37 -9.77
CA ASN A 97 8.82 5.58 -10.30
C ASN A 97 7.87 6.28 -9.31
N ASN A 98 7.51 5.62 -8.21
CA ASN A 98 6.69 6.25 -7.18
C ASN A 98 7.46 7.37 -6.49
N ILE A 99 6.89 8.56 -6.44
CA ILE A 99 7.46 9.71 -5.72
C ILE A 99 7.40 9.47 -4.21
N ILE A 100 6.26 8.98 -3.72
CA ILE A 100 6.10 8.61 -2.32
C ILE A 100 6.44 7.13 -2.18
N LYS A 101 7.51 6.84 -1.47
CA LYS A 101 8.00 5.48 -1.23
C LYS A 101 7.36 4.83 -0.01
N ASN A 102 7.16 5.60 1.04
CA ASN A 102 6.61 5.14 2.31
C ASN A 102 5.81 6.27 2.94
N PHE A 103 4.86 5.91 3.80
CA PHE A 103 4.11 6.91 4.57
C PHE A 103 3.69 6.34 5.94
N GLY A 104 3.33 7.22 6.84
CA GLY A 104 2.76 6.87 8.13
C GLY A 104 1.65 7.85 8.50
N MET A 105 0.51 7.32 8.94
CA MET A 105 -0.67 8.10 9.25
C MET A 105 -0.93 8.20 10.74
N PHE A 106 -1.25 9.40 11.20
CA PHE A 106 -1.67 9.69 12.57
C PHE A 106 -0.74 9.17 13.68
N TRP A 107 0.56 9.18 13.44
CA TRP A 107 1.56 8.80 14.44
C TRP A 107 1.48 9.72 15.66
N SER A 108 1.60 9.12 16.83
CA SER A 108 1.54 9.85 18.11
C SER A 108 2.82 10.62 18.35
N ARG A 109 2.70 11.92 18.64
CA ARG A 109 3.82 12.77 19.07
C ARG A 109 4.43 12.27 20.38
N ALA A 110 3.60 11.74 21.29
CA ALA A 110 4.03 11.30 22.62
C ALA A 110 4.85 10.01 22.61
N ASP A 111 4.82 9.26 21.51
CA ASP A 111 5.52 7.99 21.34
C ASP A 111 6.83 8.12 20.56
N VAL A 112 7.29 9.35 20.33
CA VAL A 112 8.60 9.66 19.77
C VAL A 112 9.48 10.33 20.85
N ASP A 113 10.68 9.79 21.05
CA ASP A 113 11.69 10.48 21.83
C ASP A 113 12.36 11.58 21.01
N TRP A 114 11.97 12.81 21.24
CA TRP A 114 12.47 13.99 20.51
C TRP A 114 13.93 14.37 20.83
N LYS A 115 14.59 13.65 21.73
CA LYS A 115 16.04 13.80 21.96
C LYS A 115 16.83 12.95 20.97
N SER A 116 16.46 11.68 20.84
CA SER A 116 17.06 10.77 19.87
C SER A 116 16.51 11.00 18.47
N MET A 117 15.28 11.54 18.36
CA MET A 117 14.52 11.75 17.09
C MET A 117 14.28 10.46 16.32
N ASN A 118 14.28 9.31 17.00
CA ASN A 118 13.99 8.04 16.36
C ASN A 118 12.49 7.95 16.05
N MET A 119 12.18 7.62 14.81
CA MET A 119 10.82 7.41 14.31
C MET A 119 10.68 5.95 13.85
N TYR A 120 10.19 5.09 14.72
CA TYR A 120 10.05 3.68 14.42
C TYR A 120 8.69 3.35 13.83
N GLY A 121 8.68 2.54 12.76
CA GLY A 121 7.49 2.03 12.13
C GLY A 121 7.66 0.59 11.67
N ALA A 122 6.54 -0.11 11.52
CA ALA A 122 6.46 -1.48 11.01
C ALA A 122 5.30 -1.58 10.04
N GLN A 123 5.42 -2.39 8.99
CA GLN A 123 4.32 -2.60 8.02
C GLN A 123 3.17 -3.41 8.63
N ARG A 124 3.48 -4.28 9.58
CA ARG A 124 2.50 -5.09 10.33
C ARG A 124 2.95 -5.21 11.77
N ILE A 125 2.02 -5.54 12.65
CA ILE A 125 2.33 -5.93 14.01
C ILE A 125 3.29 -7.13 13.94
N ASP A 126 4.38 -7.09 14.71
CA ASP A 126 5.44 -8.11 14.76
C ASP A 126 6.33 -8.22 13.50
N SER A 127 6.21 -7.33 12.52
CA SER A 127 7.17 -7.26 11.41
C SER A 127 8.44 -6.49 11.80
N GLN A 128 9.45 -6.55 10.94
CA GLN A 128 10.68 -5.80 11.12
C GLN A 128 10.41 -4.31 11.30
N THR A 129 10.99 -3.74 12.36
CA THR A 129 10.89 -2.31 12.65
C THR A 129 11.93 -1.54 11.86
N VAL A 130 11.48 -0.46 11.21
CA VAL A 130 12.30 0.47 10.45
C VAL A 130 12.42 1.79 11.20
N ASN A 131 13.61 2.39 11.21
CA ASN A 131 13.81 3.72 11.77
C ASN A 131 13.78 4.77 10.66
N PHE A 132 12.77 5.63 10.66
CA PHE A 132 12.55 6.71 9.70
C PHE A 132 13.18 8.04 10.11
N LYS A 133 14.13 8.03 11.05
CA LYS A 133 14.80 9.25 11.53
C LYS A 133 15.34 10.13 10.41
N GLU A 134 15.95 9.54 9.40
CA GLU A 134 16.57 10.26 8.27
C GLU A 134 15.63 10.42 7.06
N GLN A 135 14.33 10.13 7.22
CA GLN A 135 13.36 10.26 6.14
C GLN A 135 13.17 11.72 5.73
N CYS A 136 13.13 11.96 4.42
CA CYS A 136 12.77 13.24 3.81
C CYS A 136 11.39 13.15 3.16
N GLY A 137 10.66 14.29 3.08
CA GLY A 137 9.35 14.29 2.46
C GLY A 137 8.43 15.42 2.91
N ILE A 138 7.14 15.14 2.90
CA ILE A 138 6.08 16.02 3.35
C ILE A 138 5.52 15.49 4.67
N TYR A 139 5.07 16.36 5.55
CA TYR A 139 4.42 15.98 6.80
C TYR A 139 3.24 16.90 7.11
N LEU A 140 2.28 16.34 7.82
CA LEU A 140 1.08 17.00 8.33
C LEU A 140 1.12 16.96 9.85
N LEU A 141 0.80 18.07 10.52
CA LEU A 141 0.57 18.09 11.95
C LEU A 141 -0.93 18.15 12.22
N HIS A 142 -1.37 17.34 13.18
CA HIS A 142 -2.79 17.23 13.51
C HIS A 142 -3.03 17.66 14.97
N ASP A 143 -4.15 18.35 15.19
CA ASP A 143 -4.82 18.47 16.47
C ASP A 143 -6.00 17.50 16.46
N ALA A 144 -5.88 16.42 17.20
CA ALA A 144 -6.74 15.24 17.09
C ALA A 144 -6.79 14.71 15.63
N ARG A 145 -7.80 15.07 14.85
CA ARG A 145 -7.96 14.67 13.44
C ARG A 145 -7.85 15.82 12.44
N GLU A 146 -7.78 17.04 12.94
CA GLU A 146 -7.71 18.20 12.07
C GLU A 146 -6.27 18.49 11.66
N VAL A 147 -6.04 18.67 10.36
CA VAL A 147 -4.74 19.11 9.85
C VAL A 147 -4.55 20.59 10.16
N ILE A 148 -3.65 20.93 11.05
CA ILE A 148 -3.36 22.31 11.44
C ILE A 148 -2.12 22.89 10.77
N TYR A 149 -1.27 22.04 10.20
CA TYR A 149 -0.05 22.48 9.53
C TYR A 149 0.42 21.45 8.50
N VAL A 150 0.89 21.94 7.37
CA VAL A 150 1.56 21.15 6.33
C VAL A 150 2.98 21.68 6.16
N GLY A 151 3.96 20.80 6.17
CA GLY A 151 5.36 21.16 6.00
C GLY A 151 6.11 20.22 5.09
N GLN A 152 7.26 20.69 4.59
CA GLN A 152 8.21 19.89 3.84
C GLN A 152 9.53 19.78 4.58
N ALA A 153 10.20 18.66 4.39
CA ALA A 153 11.52 18.35 4.94
C ALA A 153 12.39 17.69 3.85
N VAL A 154 12.91 18.52 2.94
CA VAL A 154 13.76 18.07 1.82
C VAL A 154 15.23 18.33 2.12
N LYS A 155 15.54 19.46 2.77
CA LYS A 155 16.93 19.84 3.11
C LYS A 155 17.41 19.28 4.44
N GLN A 156 16.51 18.75 5.24
CA GLN A 156 16.79 18.10 6.52
C GLN A 156 15.71 17.05 6.79
N PRO A 157 15.96 16.05 7.66
CA PRO A 157 15.00 15.00 7.96
C PRO A 157 13.68 15.51 8.54
N ILE A 158 12.59 14.76 8.28
CA ILE A 158 11.26 15.00 8.86
C ILE A 158 11.34 15.00 10.39
N SER A 159 12.07 14.04 10.98
CA SER A 159 12.25 13.92 12.43
C SER A 159 12.78 15.21 13.07
N LYS A 160 13.76 15.85 12.41
CA LYS A 160 14.34 17.10 12.88
C LYS A 160 13.35 18.26 12.77
N ARG A 161 12.59 18.35 11.67
CA ARG A 161 11.54 19.37 11.51
C ARG A 161 10.45 19.24 12.57
N LEU A 162 10.03 18.00 12.86
CA LEU A 162 9.06 17.72 13.92
C LEU A 162 9.60 18.08 15.31
N ALA A 163 10.88 17.77 15.58
CA ALA A 163 11.54 18.17 16.82
C ALA A 163 11.62 19.71 16.98
N ASP A 164 11.83 20.45 15.89
CA ASP A 164 11.78 21.91 15.89
C ASP A 164 10.37 22.41 16.25
N HIS A 165 9.31 21.79 15.72
CA HIS A 165 7.92 22.11 16.06
C HIS A 165 7.51 21.76 17.49
N CYS A 166 8.30 20.96 18.19
CA CYS A 166 8.12 20.78 19.62
C CYS A 166 8.54 22.00 20.45
N LYS A 167 9.28 22.97 19.86
CA LYS A 167 9.88 24.12 20.55
C LYS A 167 9.45 25.46 19.97
N ASP A 168 8.85 25.49 18.78
CA ASP A 168 8.42 26.69 18.10
C ASP A 168 6.98 27.11 18.48
N ARG A 169 6.39 28.03 17.69
CA ARG A 169 5.01 28.52 17.87
C ARG A 169 3.93 27.44 17.81
N LEU A 170 4.22 26.27 17.23
CA LEU A 170 3.32 25.13 17.13
C LEU A 170 3.43 24.20 18.34
N SER A 171 4.37 24.44 19.25
CA SER A 171 4.55 23.63 20.46
C SER A 171 3.25 23.57 21.28
N GLY A 172 2.80 22.34 21.58
CA GLY A 172 1.56 22.10 22.31
C GLY A 172 0.26 22.25 21.52
N ARG A 173 0.33 22.55 20.21
CA ARG A 173 -0.84 22.68 19.35
C ARG A 173 -1.13 21.46 18.48
N TRP A 174 -0.28 20.44 18.51
CA TRP A 174 -0.44 19.20 17.79
C TRP A 174 -0.13 18.01 18.68
N ASP A 175 -0.84 16.92 18.45
CA ASP A 175 -0.67 15.67 19.19
C ASP A 175 -0.32 14.49 18.29
N ARG A 176 -0.59 14.59 16.98
CA ARG A 176 -0.31 13.58 15.98
C ARG A 176 0.34 14.19 14.75
N PHE A 177 0.98 13.33 13.96
CA PHE A 177 1.54 13.71 12.67
C PHE A 177 1.39 12.57 11.67
N SER A 178 1.22 12.94 10.42
CA SER A 178 1.34 12.04 9.26
C SER A 178 2.53 12.46 8.43
N TRP A 179 3.13 11.53 7.73
CA TRP A 179 4.29 11.81 6.89
C TRP A 179 4.29 10.97 5.62
N PHE A 180 4.84 11.53 4.56
CA PHE A 180 4.95 10.96 3.22
C PHE A 180 6.40 11.07 2.79
N GLY A 181 7.09 9.93 2.74
CA GLY A 181 8.53 9.84 2.59
C GLY A 181 8.97 9.54 1.18
N PHE A 182 10.08 10.14 0.79
CA PHE A 182 10.69 10.00 -0.52
C PHE A 182 11.74 8.89 -0.58
N TYR A 183 12.33 8.51 0.55
CA TYR A 183 13.31 7.44 0.61
C TYR A 183 12.64 6.08 0.76
N GLY A 184 13.07 5.10 -0.05
CA GLY A 184 12.66 3.72 0.05
C GLY A 184 13.20 3.02 1.29
N VAL A 185 12.76 1.80 1.52
CA VAL A 185 13.29 0.90 2.56
C VAL A 185 13.79 -0.36 1.85
N ASN A 186 15.01 -0.79 2.16
CA ASN A 186 15.55 -2.04 1.64
C ASN A 186 15.09 -3.25 2.47
N ASP A 187 15.43 -4.44 2.02
CA ASP A 187 15.09 -5.71 2.69
C ASP A 187 15.68 -5.82 4.11
N ASP A 188 16.77 -5.10 4.40
CA ASP A 188 17.38 -5.02 5.73
C ASP A 188 16.70 -4.01 6.67
N GLY A 189 15.62 -3.34 6.22
CA GLY A 189 14.90 -2.32 6.99
C GLY A 189 15.65 -0.99 7.13
N LYS A 190 16.54 -0.67 6.19
CA LYS A 190 17.27 0.61 6.16
C LYS A 190 16.73 1.52 5.07
N LEU A 191 16.73 2.83 5.34
CA LEU A 191 16.37 3.83 4.35
C LEU A 191 17.40 3.87 3.20
N ILE A 192 16.90 3.88 1.98
CA ILE A 192 17.68 4.05 0.76
C ILE A 192 17.49 5.52 0.33
N GLN A 193 18.59 6.25 0.29
CA GLN A 193 18.62 7.58 -0.31
C GLN A 193 18.77 7.41 -1.81
N ASP A 194 17.64 7.36 -2.53
CA ASP A 194 17.66 7.35 -3.98
C ASP A 194 18.25 8.67 -4.50
N ASP A 195 19.06 8.56 -5.55
CA ASP A 195 19.56 9.75 -6.27
C ASP A 195 18.39 10.30 -7.12
N PHE A 196 17.74 11.34 -6.62
CA PHE A 196 16.63 12.01 -7.31
C PHE A 196 16.99 12.60 -8.67
N HIS A 197 18.28 12.73 -9.00
CA HIS A 197 18.72 13.25 -10.29
C HIS A 197 18.46 12.27 -11.45
N ASN A 198 18.21 11.00 -11.16
CA ASN A 198 17.97 9.94 -12.15
C ASN A 198 16.50 9.51 -12.26
N ILE A 199 15.58 10.18 -11.56
CA ILE A 199 14.17 9.86 -11.64
C ILE A 199 13.52 10.65 -12.76
N ASN A 200 13.02 9.96 -13.79
CA ASN A 200 12.17 10.56 -14.82
C ASN A 200 10.77 10.79 -14.24
N PHE A 201 10.54 11.97 -13.69
CA PHE A 201 9.21 12.39 -13.28
C PHE A 201 8.33 12.63 -14.51
N THR A 202 7.23 11.88 -14.63
CA THR A 202 6.17 12.21 -15.58
C THR A 202 5.10 13.06 -14.89
N ILE A 203 4.27 13.74 -15.68
CA ILE A 203 3.12 14.50 -15.16
C ILE A 203 2.15 13.54 -14.46
N GLU A 204 2.01 12.32 -14.97
CA GLU A 204 1.18 11.26 -14.40
C GLU A 204 1.67 10.87 -13.00
N ASN A 205 2.96 10.59 -12.84
CA ASN A 205 3.53 10.25 -11.53
C ASN A 205 3.35 11.36 -10.49
N LEU A 206 3.47 12.62 -10.92
CA LEU A 206 3.23 13.78 -10.06
C LEU A 206 1.76 13.89 -9.68
N ALA A 207 0.84 13.71 -10.64
CA ALA A 207 -0.60 13.75 -10.40
C ALA A 207 -1.03 12.63 -9.44
N ASP A 208 -0.56 11.39 -9.65
CA ASP A 208 -0.81 10.24 -8.79
C ASP A 208 -0.33 10.51 -7.35
N ALA A 209 0.89 11.04 -7.17
CA ALA A 209 1.42 11.37 -5.85
C ALA A 209 0.62 12.45 -5.14
N LEU A 210 0.21 13.51 -5.85
CA LEU A 210 -0.61 14.59 -5.29
C LEU A 210 -2.00 14.10 -4.92
N GLU A 211 -2.66 13.34 -5.79
CA GLU A 211 -3.97 12.74 -5.51
C GLU A 211 -3.90 11.85 -4.27
N ALA A 212 -2.92 10.97 -4.21
CA ALA A 212 -2.75 10.05 -3.08
C ALA A 212 -2.51 10.79 -1.76
N ILE A 213 -1.64 11.81 -1.72
CA ILE A 213 -1.43 12.63 -0.52
C ILE A 213 -2.73 13.32 -0.08
N LEU A 214 -3.50 13.84 -1.03
CA LEU A 214 -4.77 14.52 -0.72
C LEU A 214 -5.83 13.54 -0.22
N ILE A 215 -5.91 12.34 -0.80
CA ILE A 215 -6.84 11.29 -0.33
C ILE A 215 -6.47 10.84 1.08
N GLU A 216 -5.23 10.47 1.30
CA GLU A 216 -4.78 9.96 2.61
C GLU A 216 -4.77 11.07 3.68
N GLY A 217 -4.34 12.28 3.32
CA GLY A 217 -4.21 13.38 4.27
C GLY A 217 -5.53 14.05 4.66
N LEU A 218 -6.52 14.06 3.77
CA LEU A 218 -7.80 14.73 3.99
C LEU A 218 -8.97 13.76 4.25
N GLU A 219 -8.81 12.47 3.99
CA GLU A 219 -9.84 11.42 4.11
C GLU A 219 -11.20 11.86 3.53
N PRO A 220 -11.30 12.26 2.24
CA PRO A 220 -12.53 12.78 1.68
C PRO A 220 -13.62 11.70 1.65
N ARG A 221 -14.83 12.02 2.10
CA ARG A 221 -15.95 11.07 2.27
C ARG A 221 -16.38 10.33 1.00
N GLN A 222 -16.08 10.88 -0.17
CA GLN A 222 -16.48 10.29 -1.45
C GLN A 222 -15.41 9.40 -2.07
N ASN A 223 -14.15 9.51 -1.64
CA ASN A 223 -13.10 8.61 -2.07
C ASN A 223 -13.24 7.28 -1.33
N ARG A 224 -13.35 6.18 -2.10
CA ARG A 224 -13.54 4.82 -1.56
C ARG A 224 -12.32 3.93 -1.73
N GLN A 225 -11.29 4.44 -2.39
CA GLN A 225 -10.04 3.75 -2.67
C GLN A 225 -8.89 4.66 -2.31
N THR A 226 -7.80 4.06 -1.84
CA THR A 226 -6.50 4.73 -1.69
C THR A 226 -5.96 5.16 -3.05
N GLY A 227 -5.08 6.17 -3.07
CA GLY A 227 -4.42 6.61 -4.31
C GLY A 227 -3.65 5.46 -4.99
N LYS A 228 -3.57 5.50 -6.32
CA LYS A 228 -2.78 4.54 -7.10
C LYS A 228 -1.30 4.91 -7.02
N ASN A 229 -0.43 3.90 -7.19
CA ASN A 229 1.03 4.09 -7.23
C ASN A 229 1.56 4.85 -6.00
N PHE A 230 1.06 4.51 -4.84
CA PHE A 230 1.42 5.09 -3.56
C PHE A 230 2.25 4.09 -2.76
N GLY A 231 3.23 4.59 -1.99
CA GLY A 231 4.18 3.75 -1.26
C GLY A 231 3.56 2.90 -0.15
N PHE A 232 4.40 2.25 0.62
CA PHE A 232 3.97 1.36 1.69
C PHE A 232 3.62 2.13 2.96
N GLU A 233 2.48 1.80 3.58
CA GLU A 233 2.13 2.33 4.90
C GLU A 233 2.94 1.64 6.00
N PHE A 234 3.41 2.45 6.95
CA PHE A 234 4.06 2.00 8.16
C PHE A 234 3.26 2.45 9.38
N ILE A 235 2.91 1.50 10.22
CA ILE A 235 2.28 1.74 11.52
C ILE A 235 3.39 2.15 12.50
N GLN A 236 3.13 3.16 13.35
CA GLN A 236 4.08 3.57 14.37
C GLN A 236 4.42 2.41 15.30
N ALA A 237 5.70 2.13 15.45
CA ALA A 237 6.20 1.12 16.38
C ALA A 237 6.79 1.79 17.63
N PRO A 238 6.65 1.16 18.81
CA PRO A 238 7.18 1.71 20.05
C PRO A 238 8.71 1.77 20.02
N ASP A 239 9.27 2.85 20.58
CA ASP A 239 10.67 2.91 20.91
C ASP A 239 10.90 2.09 22.19
N ARG A 240 11.54 0.94 22.05
CA ARG A 240 11.78 -0.01 23.16
C ARG A 240 12.61 0.60 24.31
N GLU A 241 13.50 1.52 24.02
CA GLU A 241 14.31 2.21 25.05
C GLU A 241 13.43 3.18 25.84
N MET A 242 12.63 3.97 25.14
CA MET A 242 11.68 4.88 25.76
C MET A 242 10.65 4.15 26.63
N GLU A 243 10.17 2.99 26.21
CA GLU A 243 9.25 2.16 26.99
C GLU A 243 9.92 1.63 28.28
N LYS A 244 11.15 1.15 28.19
CA LYS A 244 11.92 0.72 29.36
C LYS A 244 12.11 1.85 30.38
N ASP A 245 12.39 3.04 29.89
CA ASP A 245 12.59 4.19 30.78
C ASP A 245 11.28 4.69 31.40
N LYS A 246 10.18 4.66 30.67
CA LYS A 246 8.81 4.89 31.21
C LYS A 246 8.48 3.87 32.31
N LEU A 247 8.79 2.59 32.09
CA LEU A 247 8.55 1.53 33.07
C LEU A 247 9.42 1.69 34.34
N LYS A 248 10.72 1.98 34.20
CA LYS A 248 11.63 2.27 35.33
C LYS A 248 11.11 3.46 36.15
N ALA A 249 10.71 4.55 35.48
CA ALA A 249 10.21 5.73 36.16
C ALA A 249 8.90 5.44 36.93
N LYS A 250 8.02 4.58 36.38
CA LYS A 250 6.80 4.14 37.05
C LYS A 250 7.11 3.31 38.30
N LEU A 251 7.99 2.30 38.19
CA LEU A 251 8.41 1.48 39.31
C LEU A 251 9.06 2.31 40.41
N PHE A 252 9.89 3.28 40.06
CA PHE A 252 10.54 4.17 41.05
C PHE A 252 9.52 5.03 41.82
N LYS A 253 8.47 5.52 41.13
CA LYS A 253 7.36 6.25 41.78
C LYS A 253 6.51 5.37 42.69
N GLU A 254 6.37 4.10 42.41
CA GLU A 254 5.64 3.14 43.25
C GLU A 254 6.43 2.75 44.50
N LEU A 255 7.76 2.66 44.38
CA LEU A 255 8.65 2.38 45.51
C LEU A 255 8.81 3.57 46.50
N LEU A 256 8.49 4.80 46.09
CA LEU A 256 8.55 6.02 46.93
C LEU A 256 7.21 6.33 47.59
N LYS A 257 6.16 5.53 47.42
CA LYS A 257 4.89 5.63 48.11
C LYS A 257 4.82 4.69 49.30
#